data_287f9fd2f83878cbfa4bb0758c72c308
#
_entry.id   287f9fd2f83878cbfa4bb0758c72c308
#
_cell.length_a   1.000
_cell.length_b   1.000
_cell.length_c   1.000
_cell.angle_alpha   90.00
_cell.angle_beta   90.00
_cell.angle_gamma   90.00
#
_symmetry.space_group_name_H-M   'P 1'
#
loop_
_entity.id
_entity.type
_entity.pdbx_description
1 polymer ?
#
loop_
_entity_poly.entity_id
_entity_poly.type
_entity_poly.pdbx_seq_one_letter_code
_entity_poly.pdbx_strand_id
1 'polypeptide(L)'
;VRPALLGLSALMLGAAGEAPSLVPPVAPACISSPFGTREGAGPRASRLHGGIDLPAPAGAWATAAAAGRVAAIRRRGAAGLEIDLTHPGGWVTRYAHLGAVVPALASGKREVAQGERLGRVGRTGITYGTHLHFELLADGVRQDPAAHLALGPCR
;
A
#
# COMPACT_ATOMS: atom_id res chain seq x y z
N VAL A 1 -53.78 18.51 -6.06
CA VAL A 1 -52.50 18.12 -6.70
C VAL A 1 -51.39 18.58 -5.77
N ARG A 2 -50.71 17.66 -5.09
CA ARG A 2 -49.56 17.96 -4.19
C ARG A 2 -48.26 17.81 -5.01
N PRO A 3 -47.33 18.74 -4.98
CA PRO A 3 -46.03 18.53 -5.59
C PRO A 3 -45.18 17.61 -4.72
N ALA A 4 -44.61 16.58 -5.32
CA ALA A 4 -43.61 15.71 -4.71
C ALA A 4 -42.27 16.47 -4.62
N LEU A 5 -41.81 16.66 -3.39
CA LEU A 5 -40.46 17.14 -3.11
C LEU A 5 -39.47 15.99 -3.40
N LEU A 6 -38.77 16.05 -4.51
CA LEU A 6 -37.59 15.24 -4.77
C LEU A 6 -36.49 15.70 -3.81
N GLY A 7 -36.24 14.92 -2.78
CA GLY A 7 -35.09 15.10 -1.89
C GLY A 7 -33.80 14.80 -2.65
N LEU A 8 -33.04 15.83 -2.97
CA LEU A 8 -31.68 15.72 -3.50
C LEU A 8 -30.77 15.27 -2.34
N SER A 9 -30.51 13.97 -2.23
CA SER A 9 -29.47 13.45 -1.33
C SER A 9 -28.10 13.91 -1.87
N ALA A 10 -27.58 14.98 -1.31
CA ALA A 10 -26.20 15.35 -1.52
C ALA A 10 -25.31 14.27 -0.92
N LEU A 11 -24.64 13.50 -1.79
CA LEU A 11 -23.58 12.57 -1.40
C LEU A 11 -22.43 13.42 -0.88
N MET A 12 -22.34 13.55 0.45
CA MET A 12 -21.18 14.19 1.09
C MET A 12 -19.97 13.28 0.84
N LEU A 13 -19.15 13.58 -0.18
CA LEU A 13 -17.79 13.06 -0.24
C LEU A 13 -17.04 13.67 0.96
N GLY A 14 -17.03 12.95 2.08
CA GLY A 14 -16.19 13.32 3.22
C GLY A 14 -14.74 13.24 2.78
N ALA A 15 -13.95 14.27 3.03
CA ALA A 15 -12.50 14.19 2.89
C ALA A 15 -11.96 13.09 3.82
N ALA A 16 -10.91 12.40 3.40
CA ALA A 16 -10.23 11.42 4.24
C ALA A 16 -9.90 12.04 5.60
N GLY A 17 -10.07 11.26 6.67
CA GLY A 17 -9.67 11.66 8.01
C GLY A 17 -8.15 11.85 8.11
N GLU A 18 -7.67 12.19 9.31
CA GLU A 18 -6.23 12.31 9.56
C GLU A 18 -5.49 11.02 9.18
N ALA A 19 -4.31 11.17 8.55
CA ALA A 19 -3.50 10.05 8.15
C ALA A 19 -3.00 9.25 9.38
N PRO A 20 -2.97 7.91 9.31
CA PRO A 20 -2.39 7.12 10.38
C PRO A 20 -0.89 7.41 10.52
N SER A 21 -0.38 7.36 11.75
CA SER A 21 1.07 7.40 11.98
C SER A 21 1.70 6.14 11.40
N LEU A 22 2.57 6.30 10.40
CA LEU A 22 3.20 5.20 9.69
C LEU A 22 4.61 4.93 10.18
N VAL A 23 4.98 3.65 10.24
CA VAL A 23 6.38 3.20 10.37
C VAL A 23 6.81 2.49 9.08
N PRO A 24 8.12 2.49 8.74
CA PRO A 24 8.61 1.79 7.55
C PRO A 24 8.22 0.32 7.55
N PRO A 25 7.64 -0.20 6.46
CA PRO A 25 7.17 -1.58 6.38
C PRO A 25 8.26 -2.63 6.14
N VAL A 26 9.51 -2.19 5.94
CA VAL A 26 10.73 -3.02 5.88
C VAL A 26 11.85 -2.33 6.66
N ALA A 27 12.85 -3.09 7.09
CA ALA A 27 14.00 -2.54 7.82
C ALA A 27 15.31 -3.22 7.36
N PRO A 28 16.37 -2.44 7.08
CA PRO A 28 16.40 -0.98 7.00
C PRO A 28 15.60 -0.47 5.80
N ALA A 29 15.15 0.81 5.80
CA ALA A 29 14.32 1.37 4.75
C ALA A 29 14.94 2.64 4.13
N CYS A 30 14.96 2.69 2.81
CA CYS A 30 15.21 3.87 1.99
C CYS A 30 14.42 3.74 0.68
N ILE A 31 14.28 4.81 -0.07
CA ILE A 31 13.48 4.83 -1.31
C ILE A 31 14.41 4.65 -2.52
N SER A 32 14.26 3.56 -3.28
CA SER A 32 14.98 3.35 -4.55
C SER A 32 14.22 3.89 -5.76
N SER A 33 12.89 3.98 -5.67
CA SER A 33 12.04 4.56 -6.71
C SER A 33 10.91 5.35 -6.06
N PRO A 34 10.83 6.69 -6.29
CA PRO A 34 9.84 7.54 -5.66
C PRO A 34 8.45 7.42 -6.29
N PHE A 35 7.46 7.96 -5.59
CA PHE A 35 6.10 8.17 -6.07
C PHE A 35 6.07 9.17 -7.24
N GLY A 36 5.13 9.00 -8.16
CA GLY A 36 4.87 9.94 -9.24
C GLY A 36 5.52 9.53 -10.58
N THR A 37 5.82 10.51 -11.42
CA THR A 37 6.35 10.27 -12.76
C THR A 37 7.79 9.78 -12.70
N ARG A 38 8.10 8.69 -13.42
CA ARG A 38 9.44 8.11 -13.54
C ARG A 38 9.99 8.26 -14.95
N GLU A 39 11.19 8.83 -15.07
CA GLU A 39 11.97 8.75 -16.29
C GLU A 39 12.76 7.44 -16.33
N GLY A 40 12.90 6.83 -17.51
CA GLY A 40 13.68 5.60 -17.67
C GLY A 40 13.06 4.35 -17.02
N ALA A 41 11.75 4.35 -16.76
CA ALA A 41 11.05 3.15 -16.33
C ALA A 41 11.29 2.02 -17.36
N GLY A 42 11.55 0.80 -16.89
CA GLY A 42 11.74 -0.35 -17.75
C GLY A 42 10.53 -0.61 -18.65
N PRO A 43 10.68 -1.38 -19.74
CA PRO A 43 9.67 -1.47 -20.83
C PRO A 43 8.30 -1.98 -20.37
N ARG A 44 8.21 -2.66 -19.24
CA ARG A 44 6.96 -3.16 -18.64
C ARG A 44 6.52 -2.37 -17.42
N ALA A 45 7.33 -1.42 -16.92
CA ALA A 45 7.00 -0.61 -15.77
C ALA A 45 6.14 0.59 -16.16
N SER A 46 5.20 0.94 -15.27
CA SER A 46 4.41 2.16 -15.44
C SER A 46 5.30 3.40 -15.32
N ARG A 47 5.09 4.38 -16.20
CA ARG A 47 5.69 5.71 -16.05
C ARG A 47 5.14 6.46 -14.86
N LEU A 48 3.90 6.19 -14.46
CA LEU A 48 3.29 6.72 -13.25
C LEU A 48 3.42 5.69 -12.14
N HIS A 49 4.24 5.99 -11.14
CA HIS A 49 4.48 5.15 -9.98
C HIS A 49 3.47 5.46 -8.88
N GLY A 50 2.61 4.51 -8.57
CA GLY A 50 1.51 4.69 -7.60
C GLY A 50 1.91 4.60 -6.14
N GLY A 51 3.18 4.32 -5.83
CA GLY A 51 3.73 4.19 -4.50
C GLY A 51 5.22 4.47 -4.47
N ILE A 52 5.92 3.88 -3.52
CA ILE A 52 7.39 3.91 -3.43
C ILE A 52 7.93 2.49 -3.44
N ASP A 53 9.15 2.32 -3.96
CA ASP A 53 9.86 1.06 -3.91
C ASP A 53 10.93 1.10 -2.81
N LEU A 54 10.88 0.14 -1.90
CA LEU A 54 11.75 -0.02 -0.75
C LEU A 54 12.60 -1.29 -0.95
N PRO A 55 13.90 -1.15 -1.27
CA PRO A 55 14.77 -2.30 -1.47
C PRO A 55 14.82 -3.18 -0.23
N ALA A 56 14.68 -4.47 -0.43
CA ALA A 56 14.82 -5.46 0.62
C ALA A 56 15.19 -6.81 -0.01
N PRO A 57 15.99 -7.65 0.63
CA PRO A 57 16.31 -8.98 0.10
C PRO A 57 15.06 -9.86 0.04
N ALA A 58 15.05 -10.81 -0.88
CA ALA A 58 14.01 -11.83 -0.93
C ALA A 58 13.94 -12.57 0.41
N GLY A 59 12.71 -12.74 0.92
CA GLY A 59 12.49 -13.35 2.22
C GLY A 59 12.55 -12.39 3.42
N ALA A 60 12.93 -11.11 3.23
CA ALA A 60 12.80 -10.10 4.27
C ALA A 60 11.35 -9.96 4.73
N TRP A 61 11.14 -9.58 5.98
CA TRP A 61 9.79 -9.34 6.48
C TRP A 61 9.20 -8.04 5.93
N ALA A 62 8.00 -8.14 5.38
CA ALA A 62 7.10 -7.02 5.20
C ALA A 62 6.19 -6.92 6.42
N THR A 63 6.11 -5.74 7.04
CA THR A 63 5.36 -5.50 8.29
C THR A 63 4.31 -4.42 8.09
N ALA A 64 3.26 -4.44 8.91
CA ALA A 64 2.20 -3.44 8.85
C ALA A 64 2.73 -2.05 9.22
N ALA A 65 2.63 -1.09 8.31
CA ALA A 65 3.07 0.29 8.54
C ALA A 65 2.23 1.00 9.62
N ALA A 66 0.99 0.60 9.81
CA ALA A 66 0.10 1.03 10.89
C ALA A 66 -0.81 -0.13 11.30
N ALA A 67 -1.41 -0.03 12.50
CA ALA A 67 -2.47 -0.94 12.89
C ALA A 67 -3.66 -0.83 11.93
N GLY A 68 -4.29 -1.95 11.61
CA GLY A 68 -5.39 -1.95 10.64
C GLY A 68 -6.05 -3.31 10.47
N ARG A 69 -6.87 -3.38 9.43
CA ARG A 69 -7.63 -4.58 9.09
C ARG A 69 -7.29 -5.03 7.67
N VAL A 70 -7.00 -6.31 7.48
CA VAL A 70 -6.78 -6.91 6.16
C VAL A 70 -8.06 -6.81 5.35
N ALA A 71 -8.04 -6.01 4.31
CA ALA A 71 -9.15 -5.85 3.36
C ALA A 71 -9.06 -6.84 2.21
N ALA A 72 -7.85 -7.12 1.72
CA ALA A 72 -7.64 -8.04 0.62
C ALA A 72 -6.26 -8.70 0.70
N ILE A 73 -6.20 -9.94 0.26
CA ILE A 73 -4.98 -10.68 -0.09
C ILE A 73 -5.25 -11.26 -1.47
N ARG A 74 -4.45 -10.89 -2.46
CA ARG A 74 -4.71 -11.32 -3.84
C ARG A 74 -3.45 -11.34 -4.70
N ARG A 75 -3.52 -12.03 -5.83
CA ARG A 75 -2.53 -11.93 -6.91
C ARG A 75 -3.12 -11.12 -8.06
N ARG A 76 -2.42 -10.09 -8.49
CA ARG A 76 -2.94 -9.19 -9.51
C ARG A 76 -1.83 -8.67 -10.42
N GLY A 77 -1.81 -9.11 -11.68
CA GLY A 77 -1.02 -8.54 -12.78
C GLY A 77 0.40 -8.11 -12.39
N ALA A 78 0.70 -6.84 -12.62
CA ALA A 78 2.00 -6.26 -12.34
C ALA A 78 2.37 -6.20 -10.86
N ALA A 79 1.41 -6.09 -9.96
CA ALA A 79 1.65 -6.05 -8.51
C ALA A 79 2.03 -7.40 -7.91
N GLY A 80 1.69 -8.51 -8.58
CA GLY A 80 1.92 -9.86 -8.09
C GLY A 80 1.08 -10.17 -6.84
N LEU A 81 1.68 -10.78 -5.83
CA LEU A 81 1.03 -11.03 -4.54
C LEU A 81 1.02 -9.76 -3.72
N GLU A 82 -0.17 -9.31 -3.32
CA GLU A 82 -0.36 -8.08 -2.57
C GLU A 82 -1.32 -8.26 -1.39
N ILE A 83 -1.14 -7.40 -0.37
CA ILE A 83 -2.01 -7.26 0.79
C ILE A 83 -2.44 -5.80 0.88
N ASP A 84 -3.75 -5.56 1.08
CA ASP A 84 -4.31 -4.26 1.44
C ASP A 84 -4.73 -4.28 2.91
N LEU A 85 -4.33 -3.25 3.65
CA LEU A 85 -4.83 -2.95 5.00
C LEU A 85 -5.67 -1.69 4.96
N THR A 86 -6.86 -1.73 5.54
CA THR A 86 -7.67 -0.54 5.81
C THR A 86 -7.36 0.01 7.18
N HIS A 87 -7.40 1.35 7.28
CA HIS A 87 -7.19 2.11 8.50
C HIS A 87 -8.36 3.07 8.73
N PRO A 88 -8.54 3.62 9.94
CA PRO A 88 -9.55 4.65 10.18
C PRO A 88 -9.41 5.84 9.23
N GLY A 89 -10.51 6.52 8.93
CA GLY A 89 -10.51 7.74 8.11
C GLY A 89 -10.37 7.53 6.62
N GLY A 90 -10.65 6.32 6.09
CA GLY A 90 -10.63 6.04 4.64
C GLY A 90 -9.23 5.77 4.07
N TRP A 91 -8.24 5.54 4.93
CA TRP A 91 -6.87 5.23 4.53
C TRP A 91 -6.68 3.74 4.23
N VAL A 92 -5.82 3.47 3.26
CA VAL A 92 -5.40 2.11 2.87
C VAL A 92 -3.89 2.10 2.66
N THR A 93 -3.22 1.08 3.19
CA THR A 93 -1.83 0.76 2.83
C THR A 93 -1.81 -0.52 2.02
N ARG A 94 -1.00 -0.55 0.95
CA ARG A 94 -0.84 -1.70 0.06
C ARG A 94 0.61 -2.14 0.00
N TYR A 95 0.81 -3.45 0.07
CA TYR A 95 2.11 -4.12 0.10
C TYR A 95 2.17 -5.10 -1.06
N ALA A 96 3.01 -4.85 -2.06
CA ALA A 96 3.05 -5.66 -3.28
C ALA A 96 4.42 -6.31 -3.54
N HIS A 97 4.49 -7.15 -4.57
CA HIS A 97 5.62 -8.02 -4.92
C HIS A 97 6.02 -9.02 -3.84
N LEU A 98 5.07 -9.38 -2.97
CA LEU A 98 5.31 -10.36 -1.90
C LEU A 98 5.57 -11.75 -2.49
N GLY A 99 6.44 -12.51 -1.82
CA GLY A 99 6.68 -13.92 -2.14
C GLY A 99 5.73 -14.85 -1.39
N ALA A 100 5.37 -14.48 -0.15
CA ALA A 100 4.49 -15.25 0.71
C ALA A 100 3.73 -14.34 1.69
N VAL A 101 2.58 -14.81 2.14
CA VAL A 101 1.77 -14.22 3.23
C VAL A 101 1.98 -15.07 4.47
N VAL A 102 1.98 -14.46 5.67
CA VAL A 102 2.07 -15.24 6.91
C VAL A 102 0.84 -16.15 7.08
N PRO A 103 1.01 -17.37 7.61
CA PRO A 103 -0.07 -18.37 7.68
C PRO A 103 -1.33 -17.86 8.39
N ALA A 104 -1.19 -17.08 9.46
CA ALA A 104 -2.33 -16.54 10.20
C ALA A 104 -3.25 -15.67 9.33
N LEU A 105 -2.68 -14.81 8.48
CA LEU A 105 -3.46 -13.97 7.56
C LEU A 105 -4.05 -14.80 6.42
N ALA A 106 -3.28 -15.75 5.88
CA ALA A 106 -3.77 -16.66 4.86
C ALA A 106 -4.94 -17.53 5.37
N SER A 107 -4.96 -17.86 6.67
CA SER A 107 -6.02 -18.62 7.33
C SER A 107 -7.18 -17.78 7.84
N GLY A 108 -7.19 -16.46 7.58
CA GLY A 108 -8.35 -15.60 7.83
C GLY A 108 -8.23 -14.61 8.99
N LYS A 109 -7.07 -14.51 9.67
CA LYS A 109 -6.83 -13.41 10.61
C LYS A 109 -6.97 -12.07 9.87
N ARG A 110 -7.69 -11.13 10.44
CA ARG A 110 -7.97 -9.82 9.80
C ARG A 110 -7.34 -8.64 10.53
N GLU A 111 -7.30 -8.63 11.84
CA GLU A 111 -6.74 -7.53 12.60
C GLU A 111 -5.22 -7.66 12.73
N VAL A 112 -4.49 -6.57 12.49
CA VAL A 112 -3.04 -6.51 12.62
C VAL A 112 -2.62 -5.29 13.40
N ALA A 113 -1.61 -5.44 14.24
CA ALA A 113 -0.97 -4.34 14.95
C ALA A 113 0.08 -3.66 14.04
N GLN A 114 0.44 -2.40 14.34
CA GLN A 114 1.59 -1.75 13.71
C GLN A 114 2.86 -2.58 13.95
N GLY A 115 3.67 -2.78 12.91
CA GLY A 115 4.88 -3.60 12.97
C GLY A 115 4.65 -5.10 12.91
N GLU A 116 3.40 -5.57 12.88
CA GLU A 116 3.10 -6.99 12.75
C GLU A 116 3.51 -7.52 11.38
N ARG A 117 4.06 -8.74 11.34
CA ARG A 117 4.49 -9.38 10.10
C ARG A 117 3.30 -9.72 9.23
N LEU A 118 3.34 -9.30 7.97
CA LEU A 118 2.31 -9.56 6.95
C LEU A 118 2.74 -10.69 6.01
N GLY A 119 4.01 -10.70 5.63
CA GLY A 119 4.53 -11.62 4.63
C GLY A 119 6.02 -11.48 4.42
N ARG A 120 6.49 -12.10 3.36
CA ARG A 120 7.89 -12.04 2.92
C ARG A 120 7.99 -11.27 1.62
N VAL A 121 8.96 -10.37 1.52
CA VAL A 121 9.33 -9.71 0.27
C VAL A 121 9.74 -10.76 -0.76
N GLY A 122 9.29 -10.61 -1.99
CA GLY A 122 9.60 -11.51 -3.10
C GLY A 122 9.86 -10.74 -4.39
N ARG A 123 9.52 -11.38 -5.50
CA ARG A 123 9.63 -10.82 -6.86
C ARG A 123 8.43 -11.21 -7.71
N THR A 124 7.26 -11.34 -7.11
CA THR A 124 6.03 -11.66 -7.86
C THR A 124 5.54 -10.45 -8.64
N GLY A 125 4.86 -10.67 -9.76
CA GLY A 125 4.43 -9.62 -10.67
C GLY A 125 5.54 -9.13 -11.59
N ILE A 126 5.53 -7.84 -11.94
CA ILE A 126 6.53 -7.20 -12.80
C ILE A 126 7.46 -6.37 -11.91
N THR A 127 8.72 -6.83 -11.79
CA THR A 127 9.75 -6.17 -10.98
C THR A 127 11.13 -6.38 -11.59
N TYR A 128 11.94 -5.33 -11.59
CA TYR A 128 13.32 -5.34 -12.10
C TYR A 128 14.38 -5.53 -11.01
N GLY A 129 13.94 -5.61 -9.75
CA GLY A 129 14.78 -5.87 -8.59
C GLY A 129 13.96 -6.47 -7.48
N THR A 130 14.60 -6.79 -6.34
CA THR A 130 13.90 -7.27 -5.16
C THR A 130 13.60 -6.09 -4.24
N HIS A 131 12.32 -5.80 -4.03
CA HIS A 131 11.85 -4.69 -3.22
C HIS A 131 10.42 -4.95 -2.73
N LEU A 132 10.02 -4.23 -1.71
CA LEU A 132 8.62 -4.04 -1.38
C LEU A 132 8.11 -2.81 -2.14
N HIS A 133 7.05 -2.98 -2.94
CA HIS A 133 6.28 -1.84 -3.45
C HIS A 133 5.21 -1.48 -2.43
N PHE A 134 5.23 -0.23 -1.98
CA PHE A 134 4.34 0.27 -0.93
C PHE A 134 3.52 1.45 -1.42
N GLU A 135 2.17 1.34 -1.32
CA GLU A 135 1.24 2.42 -1.67
C GLU A 135 0.48 2.91 -0.43
N LEU A 136 0.16 4.19 -0.42
CA LEU A 136 -0.75 4.83 0.52
C LEU A 136 -1.92 5.44 -0.24
N LEU A 137 -3.15 5.16 0.17
CA LEU A 137 -4.35 5.70 -0.46
C LEU A 137 -5.23 6.39 0.59
N ALA A 138 -5.81 7.52 0.21
CA ALA A 138 -6.82 8.25 0.97
C ALA A 138 -8.12 8.27 0.15
N ASP A 139 -9.19 7.66 0.63
CA ASP A 139 -10.46 7.50 -0.10
C ASP A 139 -10.27 6.99 -1.55
N GLY A 140 -9.37 6.03 -1.74
CA GLY A 140 -9.05 5.44 -3.04
C GLY A 140 -8.08 6.26 -3.91
N VAL A 141 -7.65 7.43 -3.47
CA VAL A 141 -6.69 8.29 -4.19
C VAL A 141 -5.27 8.05 -3.66
N ARG A 142 -4.35 7.71 -4.54
CA ARG A 142 -2.94 7.48 -4.17
C ARG A 142 -2.28 8.76 -3.66
N GLN A 143 -1.56 8.61 -2.57
CA GLN A 143 -0.77 9.65 -1.91
C GLN A 143 0.70 9.27 -1.96
N ASP A 144 1.61 10.25 -1.86
CA ASP A 144 3.04 9.97 -1.71
C ASP A 144 3.36 9.42 -0.30
N PRO A 145 3.74 8.14 -0.17
CA PRO A 145 4.06 7.58 1.13
C PRO A 145 5.30 8.17 1.80
N ALA A 146 6.24 8.73 1.02
CA ALA A 146 7.50 9.26 1.54
C ALA A 146 7.28 10.37 2.58
N ALA A 147 6.31 11.26 2.33
CA ALA A 147 5.97 12.34 3.25
C ALA A 147 5.44 11.84 4.60
N HIS A 148 4.82 10.66 4.63
CA HIS A 148 4.23 10.06 5.84
C HIS A 148 5.19 9.13 6.59
N LEU A 149 6.25 8.65 5.92
CA LEU A 149 7.25 7.73 6.49
C LEU A 149 8.54 8.43 6.91
N ALA A 150 8.71 9.70 6.58
CA ALA A 150 9.96 10.45 6.77
C ALA A 150 11.19 9.72 6.18
N LEU A 151 11.01 9.05 5.03
CA LEU A 151 12.07 8.33 4.33
C LEU A 151 12.68 9.19 3.22
N GLY A 152 14.00 9.04 3.06
CA GLY A 152 14.75 9.62 1.95
C GLY A 152 15.21 8.58 0.93
N PRO A 153 15.87 9.04 -0.17
CA PRO A 153 16.44 8.17 -1.17
C PRO A 153 17.53 7.28 -0.61
N CYS A 154 17.74 6.11 -1.21
CA CYS A 154 18.88 5.25 -0.93
C CYS A 154 20.19 5.96 -1.35
N ARG A 155 21.22 5.80 -0.54
CA ARG A 155 22.57 6.36 -0.81
C ARG A 155 23.44 5.34 -1.54
#